data_d1e7d13be5c05cd460536bbd3f673732
#
_entry.id   d1e7d13be5c05cd460536bbd3f673732
#
_cell.length_a   1.000
_cell.length_b   1.000
_cell.length_c   1.000
_cell.angle_alpha   90.00
_cell.angle_beta   90.00
_cell.angle_gamma   90.00
#
_symmetry.space_group_name_H-M   'P 1'
#
loop_
_entity.id
_entity.type
_entity.pdbx_description
1 polymer ?
#
loop_
_entity_poly.entity_id
_entity_poly.type
_entity_poly.pdbx_seq_one_letter_code
_entity_poly.pdbx_strand_id
1 'polypeptide(L)'
;MTENFNGNKYVVENDGEILLTIERIAENTYHAKNKFTDMTAEIIPLDEYRTQTRCIEHKTAGKDGKFRKSKKLLDHNVNWLVYMLEEKGFISKRKPING
;
A
#
# COMPACT_ATOMS: atom_id res chain seq x y z
N MET A 1 15.94 12.00 5.41
CA MET A 1 14.73 11.36 4.87
C MET A 1 13.51 12.15 5.31
N THR A 2 12.64 12.45 4.38
CA THR A 2 11.42 13.20 4.68
C THR A 2 10.17 12.39 4.33
N GLU A 3 9.13 12.55 5.13
CA GLU A 3 7.83 11.97 4.89
C GLU A 3 6.83 13.11 4.69
N ASN A 4 5.92 12.97 3.73
CA ASN A 4 4.90 13.95 3.47
C ASN A 4 3.56 13.27 3.22
N PHE A 5 2.52 13.67 3.93
CA PHE A 5 1.17 13.14 3.79
C PHE A 5 0.18 14.31 3.68
N ASN A 6 -0.60 14.34 2.60
CA ASN A 6 -1.58 15.41 2.35
C ASN A 6 -3.04 14.92 2.43
N GLY A 7 -3.28 13.73 3.01
CA GLY A 7 -4.62 13.16 3.12
C GLY A 7 -4.96 12.16 2.02
N ASN A 8 -4.38 12.29 0.83
CA ASN A 8 -4.60 11.37 -0.29
C ASN A 8 -3.33 10.73 -0.79
N LYS A 9 -2.18 11.33 -0.51
CA LYS A 9 -0.90 10.81 -1.00
C LYS A 9 0.16 10.90 0.10
N TYR A 10 0.86 9.80 0.30
CA TYR A 10 1.98 9.70 1.22
C TYR A 10 3.24 9.45 0.41
N VAL A 11 4.28 10.23 0.65
CA VAL A 11 5.54 10.16 -0.07
C VAL A 11 6.69 10.13 0.91
N VAL A 12 7.64 9.22 0.69
CA VAL A 12 8.92 9.19 1.42
C VAL A 12 10.03 9.51 0.43
N GLU A 13 10.85 10.50 0.76
CA GLU A 13 11.98 10.93 -0.05
C GLU A 13 13.27 10.91 0.75
N ASN A 14 14.37 10.66 0.06
CA ASN A 14 15.71 10.79 0.63
C ASN A 14 16.65 11.35 -0.45
N ASP A 15 17.25 12.52 -0.16
CA ASP A 15 18.17 13.20 -1.07
C ASP A 15 17.61 13.38 -2.49
N GLY A 16 16.34 13.77 -2.59
CA GLY A 16 15.67 13.98 -3.87
C GLY A 16 15.17 12.72 -4.55
N GLU A 17 15.44 11.56 -3.99
CA GLU A 17 14.93 10.28 -4.51
C GLU A 17 13.65 9.88 -3.79
N ILE A 18 12.61 9.54 -4.56
CA ILE A 18 11.36 9.04 -4.00
C ILE A 18 11.52 7.55 -3.70
N LEU A 19 11.40 7.18 -2.43
CA LEU A 19 11.56 5.81 -1.98
C LEU A 19 10.25 5.04 -1.93
N LEU A 20 9.15 5.74 -1.64
CA LEU A 20 7.84 5.13 -1.49
C LEU A 20 6.75 6.15 -1.79
N THR A 21 5.73 5.74 -2.54
CA THR A 21 4.50 6.51 -2.68
C THR A 21 3.31 5.59 -2.38
N ILE A 22 2.32 6.13 -1.67
CA ILE A 22 1.02 5.48 -1.48
C ILE A 22 -0.02 6.54 -1.77
N GLU A 23 -0.92 6.25 -2.70
CA GLU A 23 -1.91 7.22 -3.14
C GLU A 23 -3.29 6.59 -3.22
N ARG A 24 -4.30 7.31 -2.69
CA ARG A 24 -5.70 6.95 -2.93
C ARG A 24 -6.07 7.49 -4.31
N ILE A 25 -6.28 6.59 -5.27
CA ILE A 25 -6.58 6.97 -6.65
C ILE A 25 -8.07 6.94 -6.95
N ALA A 26 -8.86 6.29 -6.11
CA ALA A 26 -10.32 6.26 -6.18
C ALA A 26 -10.85 5.84 -4.82
N GLU A 27 -12.17 5.86 -4.63
CA GLU A 27 -12.74 5.36 -3.38
C GLU A 27 -12.30 3.92 -3.15
N ASN A 28 -11.70 3.66 -1.97
CA ASN A 28 -11.20 2.35 -1.55
C ASN A 28 -10.11 1.76 -2.46
N THR A 29 -9.57 2.53 -3.40
CA THR A 29 -8.53 2.05 -4.32
C THR A 29 -7.24 2.81 -4.10
N TYR A 30 -6.14 2.08 -3.95
CA TYR A 30 -4.84 2.63 -3.61
C TYR A 30 -3.76 2.12 -4.54
N HIS A 31 -2.83 3.00 -4.86
CA HIS A 31 -1.61 2.67 -5.59
C HIS A 31 -0.42 2.84 -4.65
N ALA A 32 0.40 1.81 -4.55
CA ALA A 32 1.62 1.84 -3.74
C ALA A 32 2.80 1.41 -4.58
N LYS A 33 3.87 2.18 -4.53
CA LYS A 33 5.06 1.89 -5.30
C LYS A 33 6.31 2.19 -4.49
N ASN A 34 7.24 1.25 -4.50
CA ASN A 34 8.59 1.44 -4.00
C ASN A 34 9.58 0.81 -5.00
N LYS A 35 10.84 0.68 -4.59
CA LYS A 35 11.90 0.14 -5.43
C LYS A 35 11.63 -1.30 -5.90
N PHE A 36 10.84 -2.06 -5.15
CA PHE A 36 10.64 -3.50 -5.37
C PHE A 36 9.25 -3.87 -5.83
N THR A 37 8.25 -3.04 -5.53
CA THR A 37 6.85 -3.36 -5.71
C THR A 37 6.10 -2.19 -6.33
N ASP A 38 5.20 -2.49 -7.26
CA ASP A 38 4.25 -1.55 -7.84
C ASP A 38 2.89 -2.25 -7.80
N MET A 39 1.99 -1.77 -6.93
CA MET A 39 0.75 -2.47 -6.65
C MET A 39 -0.44 -1.53 -6.66
N THR A 40 -1.54 -1.98 -7.24
CA THR A 40 -2.85 -1.33 -7.12
C THR A 40 -3.81 -2.32 -6.47
N ALA A 41 -4.48 -1.89 -5.42
CA ALA A 41 -5.38 -2.76 -4.68
C ALA A 41 -6.57 -2.01 -4.15
N GLU A 42 -7.68 -2.72 -4.01
CA GLU A 42 -8.89 -2.24 -3.37
C GLU A 42 -8.87 -2.71 -1.91
N ILE A 43 -9.02 -1.76 -0.99
CA ILE A 43 -8.97 -2.01 0.45
C ILE A 43 -10.24 -1.42 1.04
N ILE A 44 -11.17 -2.26 1.43
CA ILE A 44 -12.49 -1.84 1.89
C ILE A 44 -12.66 -2.20 3.36
N PRO A 45 -12.67 -1.22 4.28
CA PRO A 45 -13.04 -1.49 5.67
C PRO A 45 -14.49 -1.95 5.74
N LEU A 46 -14.72 -3.13 6.32
CA LEU A 46 -16.06 -3.69 6.46
C LEU A 46 -16.71 -3.27 7.78
N ASP A 47 -15.91 -3.26 8.84
CA ASP A 47 -16.32 -2.86 10.19
C ASP A 47 -15.07 -2.52 11.01
N GLU A 48 -15.21 -2.38 12.32
CA GLU A 48 -14.10 -2.04 13.21
C GLU A 48 -13.00 -3.10 13.28
N TYR A 49 -13.28 -4.31 12.82
CA TYR A 49 -12.38 -5.46 13.01
C TYR A 49 -11.85 -6.03 11.71
N ARG A 50 -12.55 -5.82 10.60
CA ARG A 50 -12.27 -6.53 9.34
C ARG A 50 -12.12 -5.57 8.17
N THR A 51 -11.22 -5.95 7.28
CA THR A 51 -10.97 -5.24 6.03
C THR A 51 -10.98 -6.26 4.90
N GLN A 52 -11.70 -5.96 3.83
CA GLN A 52 -11.70 -6.78 2.62
C GLN A 52 -10.66 -6.24 1.65
N THR A 53 -9.87 -7.12 1.07
CA THR A 53 -8.82 -6.73 0.13
C THR A 53 -9.01 -7.43 -1.21
N ARG A 54 -8.68 -6.72 -2.29
CA ARG A 54 -8.66 -7.28 -3.63
C ARG A 54 -7.50 -6.64 -4.40
N CYS A 55 -6.54 -7.45 -4.80
CA CYS A 55 -5.44 -6.95 -5.62
C CYS A 55 -5.89 -6.79 -7.07
N ILE A 56 -5.72 -5.59 -7.61
CA ILE A 56 -6.06 -5.28 -9.01
C ILE A 56 -4.86 -5.56 -9.89
N GLU A 57 -3.69 -5.11 -9.48
CA GLU A 57 -2.44 -5.35 -10.20
C GLU A 57 -1.29 -5.42 -9.21
N HIS A 58 -0.41 -6.38 -9.43
CA HIS A 58 0.77 -6.54 -8.58
C HIS A 58 1.98 -6.85 -9.45
N LYS A 59 2.99 -6.00 -9.36
CA LYS A 59 4.25 -6.16 -10.07
C LYS A 59 5.41 -6.13 -9.09
N THR A 60 6.43 -6.90 -9.39
CA THR A 60 7.68 -6.86 -8.62
C THR A 60 8.84 -6.57 -9.56
N ALA A 61 9.88 -5.92 -9.03
CA ALA A 61 11.08 -5.62 -9.80
C ALA A 61 11.96 -6.87 -9.92
N GLY A 62 12.41 -7.15 -11.13
CA GLY A 62 13.41 -8.18 -11.36
C GLY A 62 14.82 -7.68 -11.08
N LYS A 63 15.81 -8.53 -11.33
CA LYS A 63 17.23 -8.19 -11.14
C LYS A 63 17.67 -7.03 -12.05
N ASP A 64 16.99 -6.87 -13.18
CA ASP A 64 17.24 -5.78 -14.13
C ASP A 64 16.52 -4.47 -13.74
N GLY A 65 15.79 -4.46 -12.62
CA GLY A 65 15.04 -3.30 -12.16
C GLY A 65 13.71 -3.08 -12.88
N LYS A 66 13.34 -3.94 -13.83
CA LYS A 66 12.07 -3.81 -14.55
C LYS A 66 10.94 -4.49 -13.79
N PHE A 67 9.79 -3.83 -13.76
CA PHE A 67 8.60 -4.35 -13.08
C PHE A 67 7.82 -5.28 -14.00
N ARG A 68 7.46 -6.46 -13.48
CA ARG A 68 6.66 -7.45 -14.20
C ARG A 68 5.59 -8.01 -13.29
N LYS A 69 4.46 -8.40 -13.84
CA LYS A 69 3.38 -9.03 -13.07
C LYS A 69 3.93 -10.22 -12.29
N SER A 70 3.54 -10.32 -11.03
CA SER A 70 4.04 -11.37 -10.14
C SER A 70 2.97 -11.76 -9.13
N LYS A 71 2.94 -13.05 -8.81
CA LYS A 71 2.16 -13.55 -7.67
C LYS A 71 3.04 -13.76 -6.44
N LYS A 72 4.35 -13.61 -6.63
CA LYS A 72 5.33 -13.77 -5.55
C LYS A 72 5.15 -12.65 -4.53
N LEU A 73 5.08 -12.99 -3.26
CA LEU A 73 4.92 -12.04 -2.16
C LEU A 73 3.62 -11.22 -2.20
N LEU A 74 2.63 -11.66 -2.99
CA LEU A 74 1.38 -10.90 -3.13
C LEU A 74 0.69 -10.68 -1.78
N ASP A 75 0.47 -11.76 -1.03
CA ASP A 75 -0.23 -11.65 0.25
C ASP A 75 0.55 -10.80 1.25
N HIS A 76 1.86 -10.95 1.27
CA HIS A 76 2.73 -10.15 2.12
C HIS A 76 2.61 -8.66 1.78
N ASN A 77 2.64 -8.32 0.51
CA ASN A 77 2.58 -6.93 0.06
C ASN A 77 1.20 -6.32 0.28
N VAL A 78 0.13 -7.09 0.09
CA VAL A 78 -1.23 -6.62 0.39
C VAL A 78 -1.38 -6.33 1.89
N ASN A 79 -0.90 -7.24 2.76
CA ASN A 79 -0.93 -7.04 4.20
C ASN A 79 -0.12 -5.82 4.63
N TRP A 80 1.06 -5.63 4.03
CA TRP A 80 1.88 -4.46 4.27
C TRP A 80 1.12 -3.17 3.90
N LEU A 81 0.45 -3.17 2.74
CA LEU A 81 -0.30 -1.99 2.31
C LEU A 81 -1.42 -1.66 3.29
N VAL A 82 -2.20 -2.65 3.73
CA VAL A 82 -3.25 -2.43 4.73
C VAL A 82 -2.66 -1.82 6.00
N TYR A 83 -1.56 -2.38 6.49
CA TYR A 83 -0.88 -1.85 7.67
C TYR A 83 -0.48 -0.39 7.47
N MET A 84 0.12 -0.06 6.33
CA MET A 84 0.56 1.31 6.04
C MET A 84 -0.62 2.28 5.96
N LEU A 85 -1.73 1.86 5.33
CA LEU A 85 -2.93 2.69 5.25
C LEU A 85 -3.49 3.00 6.64
N GLU A 86 -3.47 2.04 7.54
CA GLU A 86 -3.88 2.24 8.93
C GLU A 86 -2.90 3.16 9.67
N GLU A 87 -1.61 2.90 9.55
CA GLU A 87 -0.59 3.67 10.28
C GLU A 87 -0.49 5.13 9.83
N LYS A 88 -0.72 5.39 8.54
CA LYS A 88 -0.61 6.75 7.98
C LYS A 88 -1.93 7.50 7.97
N GLY A 89 -3.01 6.89 8.44
CA GLY A 89 -4.29 7.57 8.61
C GLY A 89 -5.17 7.64 7.37
N PHE A 90 -4.89 6.83 6.33
CA PHE A 90 -5.79 6.72 5.18
C PHE A 90 -7.09 6.04 5.56
N ILE A 91 -7.02 5.07 6.46
CA ILE A 91 -8.17 4.34 6.99
C ILE A 91 -8.01 4.19 8.51
N SER A 92 -9.12 3.92 9.20
CA SER A 92 -9.08 3.69 10.64
C SER A 92 -8.41 2.35 10.95
N LYS A 93 -7.65 2.32 12.04
CA LYS A 93 -7.03 1.07 12.48
C LYS A 93 -8.09 0.08 12.93
N ARG A 94 -7.94 -1.17 12.49
CA ARG A 94 -8.81 -2.25 12.96
C ARG A 94 -8.58 -2.49 14.44
N LYS A 95 -9.66 -2.83 15.15
CA LYS A 95 -9.57 -3.24 16.54
C LYS A 95 -9.26 -4.73 16.62
N PRO A 96 -8.53 -5.19 17.65
CA PRO A 96 -8.31 -6.62 17.81
C PRO A 96 -9.63 -7.32 18.15
N ILE A 97 -9.79 -8.51 17.61
CA ILE A 97 -10.92 -9.37 17.98
C ILE A 97 -10.54 -10.06 19.27
N ASN A 98 -11.22 -9.69 20.33
CA ASN A 98 -10.99 -10.30 21.63
C ASN A 98 -11.94 -11.50 21.78
N GLY A 99 -11.34 -12.64 21.88
CA GLY A 99 -12.08 -13.85 22.18
C GLY A 99 -12.55 -13.86 23.62
#